data_9696ce86807d98639224a424b5b95e3e
#
_entry.id   9696ce86807d98639224a424b5b95e3e
#
_cell.length_a   1.000
_cell.length_b   1.000
_cell.length_c   1.000
_cell.angle_alpha   90.00
_cell.angle_beta   90.00
_cell.angle_gamma   90.00
#
_symmetry.space_group_name_H-M   'P 1'
#
loop_
_entity.id
_entity.type
_entity.pdbx_description
1 polymer ?
#
loop_
_entity_poly.entity_id
_entity_poly.type
_entity_poly.pdbx_seq_one_letter_code
_entity_poly.pdbx_strand_id
1 'polypeptide(L)'
;MRVGSGFDIHRFEDGEYLTLGGVKIPFSKALRAHSDGDVLVHSLIDAILGAINAGDIGAHFPDDDVQYKNANSLDLLQNIYKLMSSEGYFLMNMDATIILEKPKLSKYIDKMKENICLLYTSDAADDSLR
;
A
#
# COMPACT_ATOMS: atom_id res chain seq x y z
N MET A 1 0.39 -4.10 22.43
CA MET A 1 -0.16 -4.21 21.08
C MET A 1 -0.66 -2.85 20.60
N ARG A 2 -0.42 -2.52 19.36
CA ARG A 2 -0.89 -1.27 18.75
C ARG A 2 -1.81 -1.59 17.57
N VAL A 3 -2.76 -0.71 17.32
CA VAL A 3 -3.71 -0.82 16.22
C VAL A 3 -3.64 0.45 15.40
N GLY A 4 -3.65 0.32 14.09
CA GLY A 4 -3.74 1.45 13.18
C GLY A 4 -4.84 1.23 12.17
N SER A 5 -5.42 2.31 11.68
CA SER A 5 -6.39 2.26 10.61
C SER A 5 -6.00 3.26 9.53
N GLY A 6 -6.28 2.92 8.29
CA GLY A 6 -6.03 3.77 7.15
C GLY A 6 -7.24 3.79 6.23
N PHE A 7 -7.41 4.90 5.56
CA PHE A 7 -8.47 5.07 4.58
C PHE A 7 -7.92 5.88 3.43
N ASP A 8 -8.19 5.45 2.20
CA ASP A 8 -7.77 6.19 1.02
C ASP A 8 -8.87 6.15 -0.03
N ILE A 9 -8.97 7.20 -0.81
CA ILE A 9 -9.93 7.31 -1.89
C ILE A 9 -9.30 8.05 -3.06
N HIS A 10 -9.50 7.53 -4.26
CA HIS A 10 -9.07 8.16 -5.49
C HIS A 10 -10.20 8.22 -6.49
N ARG A 11 -10.22 9.27 -7.30
CA ARG A 11 -11.16 9.39 -8.40
C ARG A 11 -10.73 8.52 -9.56
N PHE A 12 -11.70 8.13 -10.37
CA PHE A 12 -11.41 7.56 -11.68
C PHE A 12 -11.02 8.66 -12.67
N GLU A 13 -10.17 8.29 -13.60
CA GLU A 13 -9.86 9.07 -14.78
C GLU A 13 -9.76 8.12 -15.97
N ASP A 14 -9.64 8.65 -17.18
CA ASP A 14 -9.46 7.82 -18.35
C ASP A 14 -8.15 7.06 -18.26
N GLY A 15 -8.18 5.79 -18.66
CA GLY A 15 -7.02 4.93 -18.58
C GLY A 15 -7.35 3.52 -19.03
N GLU A 16 -6.42 2.60 -18.80
CA GLU A 16 -6.51 1.25 -19.33
C GLU A 16 -6.46 0.18 -18.24
N TYR A 17 -6.08 0.54 -17.02
CA TYR A 17 -6.01 -0.40 -15.90
C TYR A 17 -6.05 0.33 -14.57
N LEU A 18 -6.43 -0.41 -13.54
CA LEU A 18 -6.29 0.00 -12.14
C LEU A 18 -5.08 -0.71 -11.55
N THR A 19 -4.39 -0.07 -10.62
CA THR A 19 -3.37 -0.73 -9.80
C THR A 19 -3.89 -0.86 -8.38
N LEU A 20 -4.05 -2.09 -7.91
CA LEU A 20 -4.53 -2.39 -6.56
C LEU A 20 -3.73 -3.56 -5.99
N GLY A 21 -3.17 -3.37 -4.79
CA GLY A 21 -2.32 -4.39 -4.18
C GLY A 21 -1.14 -4.79 -5.06
N GLY A 22 -0.63 -3.86 -5.86
CA GLY A 22 0.44 -4.09 -6.80
C GLY A 22 0.04 -4.85 -8.06
N VAL A 23 -1.25 -5.09 -8.27
CA VAL A 23 -1.76 -5.83 -9.44
C VAL A 23 -2.37 -4.86 -10.44
N LYS A 24 -1.97 -4.96 -11.70
CA LYS A 24 -2.60 -4.21 -12.79
C LYS A 24 -3.84 -4.95 -13.26
N ILE A 25 -4.99 -4.32 -13.10
CA ILE A 25 -6.29 -4.90 -13.40
C ILE A 25 -6.86 -4.19 -14.63
N PRO A 26 -7.04 -4.88 -15.77
CA PRO A 26 -7.59 -4.25 -16.98
C PRO A 26 -8.95 -3.63 -16.72
N PHE A 27 -9.11 -2.38 -17.12
CA PHE A 27 -10.37 -1.66 -16.99
C PHE A 27 -10.33 -0.45 -17.93
N SER A 28 -11.49 0.16 -18.16
CA SER A 28 -11.61 1.35 -19.02
C SER A 28 -11.24 2.65 -18.31
N LYS A 29 -10.89 2.59 -17.04
CA LYS A 29 -10.50 3.74 -16.22
C LYS A 29 -9.22 3.41 -15.46
N ALA A 30 -8.56 4.45 -14.98
CA ALA A 30 -7.44 4.38 -14.04
C ALA A 30 -7.80 5.17 -12.78
N LEU A 31 -7.01 5.03 -11.75
CA LEU A 31 -7.17 5.84 -10.54
C LEU A 31 -6.23 7.05 -10.62
N ARG A 32 -6.80 8.23 -10.46
CA ARG A 32 -6.04 9.48 -10.54
C ARG A 32 -5.17 9.65 -9.31
N ALA A 33 -3.85 9.78 -9.52
CA ALA A 33 -2.89 9.95 -8.44
C ALA A 33 -1.55 10.46 -8.94
N HIS A 34 -0.75 10.97 -8.03
CA HIS A 34 0.65 11.33 -8.30
C HIS A 34 1.51 10.06 -8.48
N SER A 35 1.28 9.04 -7.64
CA SER A 35 1.93 7.73 -7.73
C SER A 35 1.15 6.80 -8.69
N ASP A 36 1.19 5.50 -8.45
CA ASP A 36 0.44 4.50 -9.24
C ASP A 36 -1.05 4.42 -8.92
N GLY A 37 -1.52 5.17 -7.92
CA GLY A 37 -2.93 5.22 -7.54
C GLY A 37 -3.41 4.02 -6.74
N ASP A 38 -2.51 3.23 -6.17
CA ASP A 38 -2.86 2.02 -5.42
C ASP A 38 -3.48 2.36 -4.06
N VAL A 39 -4.79 2.56 -4.03
CA VAL A 39 -5.50 2.96 -2.80
C VAL A 39 -5.41 1.91 -1.70
N LEU A 40 -5.32 0.63 -2.07
CA LEU A 40 -5.18 -0.43 -1.09
C LEU A 40 -3.85 -0.31 -0.34
N VAL A 41 -2.76 -0.23 -1.07
CA VAL A 41 -1.43 -0.11 -0.48
C VAL A 41 -1.28 1.20 0.28
N HIS A 42 -1.81 2.31 -0.25
CA HIS A 42 -1.76 3.60 0.43
C HIS A 42 -2.48 3.56 1.78
N SER A 43 -3.64 2.90 1.85
CA SER A 43 -4.37 2.78 3.12
C SER A 43 -3.62 1.91 4.13
N LEU A 44 -2.94 0.86 3.68
CA LEU A 44 -2.12 0.03 4.55
C LEU A 44 -0.92 0.81 5.11
N ILE A 45 -0.28 1.61 4.27
CA ILE A 45 0.81 2.49 4.71
C ILE A 45 0.33 3.43 5.82
N ASP A 46 -0.79 4.09 5.61
CA ASP A 46 -1.36 5.00 6.62
C ASP A 46 -1.71 4.27 7.90
N ALA A 47 -2.26 3.06 7.81
CA ALA A 47 -2.58 2.26 8.99
C ALA A 47 -1.33 1.93 9.82
N ILE A 48 -0.26 1.52 9.16
CA ILE A 48 1.01 1.20 9.83
C ILE A 48 1.59 2.44 10.49
N LEU A 49 1.68 3.54 9.73
CA LEU A 49 2.22 4.81 10.25
C LEU A 49 1.43 5.32 11.44
N GLY A 50 0.10 5.22 11.38
CA GLY A 50 -0.76 5.60 12.49
C GLY A 50 -0.53 4.74 13.73
N ALA A 51 -0.36 3.43 13.56
CA ALA A 51 -0.13 2.51 14.68
C ALA A 51 1.18 2.81 15.42
N ILE A 52 2.23 3.21 14.70
CA ILE A 52 3.54 3.50 15.29
C ILE A 52 3.74 5.00 15.56
N ASN A 53 2.70 5.80 15.38
CA ASN A 53 2.72 7.26 15.60
C ASN A 53 3.81 7.95 14.75
N ALA A 54 3.92 7.57 13.49
CA ALA A 54 4.95 8.08 12.58
C ALA A 54 4.39 8.98 11.46
N GLY A 55 3.20 9.55 11.66
CA GLY A 55 2.59 10.47 10.70
C GLY A 55 1.70 9.76 9.69
N ASP A 56 1.75 10.19 8.47
CA ASP A 56 0.95 9.66 7.38
C ASP A 56 1.77 9.53 6.09
N ILE A 57 1.15 8.95 5.05
CA ILE A 57 1.83 8.72 3.78
C ILE A 57 2.30 10.04 3.13
N GLY A 58 1.51 11.10 3.24
CA GLY A 58 1.87 12.40 2.67
C GLY A 58 3.10 13.03 3.31
N ALA A 59 3.31 12.80 4.60
CA ALA A 59 4.50 13.29 5.30
C ALA A 59 5.79 12.57 4.86
N HIS A 60 5.69 11.28 4.56
CA HIS A 60 6.84 10.47 4.13
C HIS A 60 7.08 10.55 2.62
N PHE A 61 6.03 10.66 1.82
CA PHE A 61 6.09 10.64 0.36
C PHE A 61 5.24 11.78 -0.20
N PRO A 62 5.69 13.04 -0.09
CA PRO A 62 4.91 14.19 -0.54
C PRO A 62 4.54 14.14 -2.03
N ASP A 63 3.30 14.49 -2.37
CA ASP A 63 2.81 14.52 -3.74
C ASP A 63 3.54 15.51 -4.63
N ASP A 64 4.11 16.56 -4.05
CA ASP A 64 4.87 17.57 -4.78
C ASP A 64 6.33 17.18 -5.01
N ASP A 65 6.77 16.06 -4.47
CA ASP A 65 8.14 15.57 -4.65
C ASP A 65 8.25 14.76 -5.93
N VAL A 66 9.06 15.25 -6.88
CA VAL A 66 9.24 14.65 -8.20
C VAL A 66 9.71 13.18 -8.12
N GLN A 67 10.50 12.83 -7.11
CA GLN A 67 11.03 11.46 -6.98
C GLN A 67 9.93 10.42 -6.78
N TYR A 68 8.74 10.83 -6.29
CA TYR A 68 7.61 9.91 -6.06
C TYR A 68 6.59 9.93 -7.19
N LYS A 69 6.81 10.72 -8.24
CA LYS A 69 5.93 10.74 -9.39
C LYS A 69 5.93 9.36 -10.05
N ASN A 70 4.75 8.78 -10.26
CA ASN A 70 4.56 7.44 -10.78
C ASN A 70 5.23 6.34 -9.94
N ALA A 71 5.48 6.61 -8.66
CA ALA A 71 6.12 5.65 -7.77
C ALA A 71 5.31 4.36 -7.64
N ASN A 72 6.00 3.24 -7.56
CA ASN A 72 5.40 1.94 -7.27
C ASN A 72 5.09 1.88 -5.78
N SER A 73 3.81 1.78 -5.44
CA SER A 73 3.37 1.80 -4.05
C SER A 73 3.87 0.61 -3.23
N LEU A 74 4.14 -0.53 -3.85
CA LEU A 74 4.75 -1.66 -3.15
C LEU A 74 6.16 -1.32 -2.65
N ASP A 75 6.91 -0.53 -3.41
CA ASP A 75 8.23 -0.05 -2.95
C ASP A 75 8.08 0.89 -1.76
N LEU A 76 7.08 1.76 -1.78
CA LEU A 76 6.78 2.64 -0.65
C LEU A 76 6.39 1.82 0.57
N LEU A 77 5.56 0.80 0.41
CA LEU A 77 5.15 -0.09 1.51
C LEU A 77 6.36 -0.82 2.09
N GLN A 78 7.28 -1.28 1.26
CA GLN A 78 8.49 -1.94 1.73
C GLN A 78 9.32 -1.01 2.62
N ASN A 79 9.45 0.26 2.23
CA ASN A 79 10.13 1.27 3.04
C ASN A 79 9.45 1.45 4.40
N ILE A 80 8.11 1.42 4.43
CA ILE A 80 7.36 1.56 5.67
C ILE A 80 7.50 0.32 6.56
N TYR A 81 7.53 -0.88 5.97
CA TYR A 81 7.83 -2.10 6.74
C TYR A 81 9.21 -2.03 7.40
N LYS A 82 10.20 -1.52 6.68
CA LYS A 82 11.55 -1.32 7.24
C LYS A 82 11.56 -0.32 8.38
N LEU A 83 10.84 0.79 8.23
CA LEU A 83 10.70 1.79 9.29
C LEU A 83 10.06 1.17 10.53
N MET A 84 8.95 0.47 10.36
CA MET A 84 8.24 -0.20 11.44
C MET A 84 9.17 -1.16 12.19
N SER A 85 9.89 -1.98 11.45
CA SER A 85 10.85 -2.95 11.99
C SER A 85 11.97 -2.26 12.75
N SER A 86 12.51 -1.17 12.19
CA SER A 86 13.60 -0.41 12.83
C SER A 86 13.18 0.22 14.15
N GLU A 87 11.90 0.47 14.34
CA GLU A 87 11.35 0.98 15.60
C GLU A 87 10.91 -0.11 16.57
N GLY A 88 11.21 -1.36 16.27
CA GLY A 88 10.95 -2.48 17.16
C GLY A 88 9.55 -3.05 17.08
N TYR A 89 8.79 -2.72 16.06
CA TYR A 89 7.44 -3.24 15.87
C TYR A 89 7.42 -4.32 14.79
N PHE A 90 6.47 -5.22 14.90
CA PHE A 90 6.19 -6.18 13.84
C PHE A 90 4.68 -6.29 13.62
N LEU A 91 4.29 -6.67 12.42
CA LEU A 91 2.90 -6.75 12.02
C LEU A 91 2.32 -8.10 12.46
N MET A 92 1.27 -8.05 13.26
CA MET A 92 0.54 -9.25 13.69
C MET A 92 -0.50 -9.67 12.67
N ASN A 93 -1.26 -8.70 12.17
CA ASN A 93 -2.38 -8.96 11.27
C ASN A 93 -2.77 -7.67 10.56
N MET A 94 -3.31 -7.82 9.36
CA MET A 94 -3.95 -6.72 8.66
C MET A 94 -5.18 -7.24 7.94
N ASP A 95 -6.18 -6.38 7.84
CA ASP A 95 -7.39 -6.65 7.09
C ASP A 95 -7.73 -5.40 6.27
N ALA A 96 -8.26 -5.59 5.08
CA ALA A 96 -8.58 -4.48 4.20
C ALA A 96 -9.88 -4.75 3.45
N THR A 97 -10.65 -3.69 3.25
CA THR A 97 -11.86 -3.73 2.45
C THR A 97 -11.73 -2.74 1.30
N ILE A 98 -11.97 -3.21 0.09
CA ILE A 98 -11.99 -2.37 -1.10
C ILE A 98 -13.44 -2.17 -1.52
N ILE A 99 -13.85 -0.91 -1.62
CA ILE A 99 -15.20 -0.55 -2.07
C ILE A 99 -15.10 -0.09 -3.52
N LEU A 100 -15.63 -0.88 -4.42
CA LEU A 100 -15.47 -0.68 -5.85
C LEU A 100 -16.65 -1.32 -6.58
N GLU A 101 -17.34 -0.55 -7.40
CA GLU A 101 -18.46 -1.09 -8.18
C GLU A 101 -17.97 -2.02 -9.29
N LYS A 102 -16.99 -1.56 -10.07
CA LYS A 102 -16.37 -2.29 -11.18
C LYS A 102 -14.89 -1.93 -11.27
N PRO A 103 -14.03 -2.82 -11.77
CA PRO A 103 -14.28 -4.23 -12.15
C PRO A 103 -14.38 -5.16 -10.94
N LYS A 104 -14.80 -6.40 -11.16
CA LYS A 104 -14.79 -7.42 -10.11
C LYS A 104 -13.35 -7.80 -9.78
N LEU A 105 -13.05 -7.96 -8.50
CA LEU A 105 -11.69 -8.16 -8.01
C LEU A 105 -11.36 -9.58 -7.57
N SER A 106 -12.37 -10.48 -7.52
CA SER A 106 -12.21 -11.79 -6.89
C SER A 106 -11.03 -12.60 -7.42
N LYS A 107 -10.76 -12.55 -8.71
CA LYS A 107 -9.65 -13.33 -9.30
C LYS A 107 -8.27 -12.71 -9.06
N TYR A 108 -8.21 -11.51 -8.50
CA TYR A 108 -6.94 -10.80 -8.24
C TYR A 108 -6.57 -10.76 -6.75
N ILE A 109 -7.48 -11.15 -5.87
CA ILE A 109 -7.31 -11.01 -4.42
C ILE A 109 -6.10 -11.81 -3.92
N ASP A 110 -5.94 -13.05 -4.37
CA ASP A 110 -4.84 -13.89 -3.92
C ASP A 110 -3.48 -13.29 -4.30
N LYS A 111 -3.38 -12.69 -5.49
CA LYS A 111 -2.15 -12.05 -5.94
C LYS A 111 -1.86 -10.77 -5.15
N MET A 112 -2.88 -10.00 -4.81
CA MET A 112 -2.74 -8.82 -3.96
C MET A 112 -2.19 -9.22 -2.58
N LYS A 113 -2.77 -10.25 -1.97
CA LYS A 113 -2.31 -10.79 -0.69
C LYS A 113 -0.86 -11.26 -0.77
N GLU A 114 -0.54 -11.99 -1.83
CA GLU A 114 0.83 -12.48 -2.05
C GLU A 114 1.83 -11.33 -2.11
N ASN A 115 1.53 -10.31 -2.91
CA ASN A 115 2.42 -9.15 -3.06
C ASN A 115 2.69 -8.46 -1.71
N ILE A 116 1.63 -8.23 -0.95
CA ILE A 116 1.72 -7.52 0.34
C ILE A 116 2.43 -8.37 1.39
N CYS A 117 2.09 -9.66 1.47
CA CYS A 117 2.67 -10.56 2.46
C CYS A 117 4.14 -10.90 2.16
N LEU A 118 4.52 -11.02 0.89
CA LEU A 118 5.91 -11.30 0.52
C LEU A 118 6.85 -10.18 0.95
N LEU A 119 6.44 -8.93 0.78
CA LEU A 119 7.25 -7.79 1.21
C LEU A 119 7.50 -7.83 2.72
N TYR A 120 6.47 -8.09 3.49
CA TYR A 120 6.58 -8.17 4.94
C TYR A 120 7.42 -9.38 5.38
N THR A 121 7.21 -10.53 4.75
CA THR A 121 7.96 -11.76 5.05
C THR A 121 9.44 -11.57 4.77
N SER A 122 9.79 -10.88 3.67
CA SER A 122 11.18 -10.58 3.34
C SER A 122 11.83 -9.70 4.41
N ASP A 123 11.14 -8.67 4.86
CA ASP A 123 11.64 -7.80 5.93
C ASP A 123 11.81 -8.56 7.24
N ALA A 124 10.85 -9.42 7.59
CA ALA A 124 10.93 -10.24 8.80
C ALA A 124 12.12 -11.21 8.73
N ALA A 125 12.39 -11.80 7.56
CA ALA A 125 13.54 -12.67 7.37
C ALA A 125 14.86 -11.90 7.53
N ASP A 126 14.95 -10.71 6.94
CA ASP A 126 16.12 -9.84 7.11
C ASP A 126 16.32 -9.48 8.58
N ASP A 127 15.25 -9.17 9.27
CA ASP A 127 15.27 -8.81 10.68
C ASP A 127 15.74 -9.97 11.55
N SER A 128 15.37 -11.20 11.20
CA SER A 128 15.75 -12.39 11.94
C SER A 128 17.23 -12.73 11.84
N LEU A 129 17.94 -12.14 10.90
CA LEU A 129 19.38 -12.35 10.71
C LEU A 129 20.24 -11.47 11.61
N ARG A 130 19.65 -10.59 12.36
CA ARG A 130 20.37 -9.67 13.25
C ARG A 130 20.88 -10.32 14.53
#